data_639caa926321cb0aa3e8bbfc75128cd1
#
_entry.id   639caa926321cb0aa3e8bbfc75128cd1
#
_cell.length_a   1.000
_cell.length_b   1.000
_cell.length_c   1.000
_cell.angle_alpha   90.00
_cell.angle_beta   90.00
_cell.angle_gamma   90.00
#
_symmetry.space_group_name_H-M   'P 1'
#
loop_
_entity.id
_entity.type
_entity.pdbx_description
1 polymer ?
#
loop_
_entity_poly.entity_id
_entity_poly.type
_entity_poly.pdbx_seq_one_letter_code
_entity_poly.pdbx_strand_id
1 'polypeptide(L)'
;MERLIFSSNIQNRQCYRFMNFHDRDQYWFCPARYELIDKATYRCLLPEDRAECIPVKQVERLTIQRAYFRENAELREEWEMRTRECADEKEEESESWDIIEENLLDGVYEDFERAYLLRYAEDWCRENGIDYEETDDYVPVPKREESFGDIVDSVADYLAGGWTAEEYRAVIRDLNPDAEDLSAIDEIIEAAQKLLEEERTLEE
;
A
#
# COMPACT_ATOMS: atom_id res chain seq x y z
N MET A 1 -1.43 -28.01 3.90
CA MET A 1 -2.52 -27.12 3.54
C MET A 1 -1.90 -25.74 3.54
N GLU A 2 -1.95 -25.04 2.42
CA GLU A 2 -1.38 -23.70 2.30
C GLU A 2 -2.24 -22.73 3.09
N ARG A 3 -1.62 -21.72 3.73
CA ARG A 3 -2.29 -20.71 4.55
C ARG A 3 -1.64 -19.37 4.34
N LEU A 4 -2.44 -18.29 4.37
CA LEU A 4 -1.89 -16.96 4.54
C LEU A 4 -1.33 -16.83 5.95
N ILE A 5 -0.13 -16.27 6.07
CA ILE A 5 0.52 -16.09 7.37
C ILE A 5 0.51 -14.59 7.69
N PHE A 6 -0.19 -14.22 8.76
CA PHE A 6 -0.14 -12.88 9.31
C PHE A 6 0.74 -12.89 10.56
N SER A 7 1.76 -12.03 10.57
CA SER A 7 2.65 -11.90 11.71
C SER A 7 2.32 -10.65 12.52
N SER A 8 2.21 -10.80 13.82
CA SER A 8 2.14 -9.68 14.76
C SER A 8 3.49 -8.99 14.94
N ASN A 9 4.59 -9.58 14.43
CA ASN A 9 5.91 -8.98 14.47
C ASN A 9 5.95 -7.67 13.70
N ILE A 10 6.42 -6.60 14.35
CA ILE A 10 6.49 -5.24 13.81
C ILE A 10 7.29 -5.13 12.50
N GLN A 11 8.23 -6.04 12.26
CA GLN A 11 9.04 -6.08 11.04
C GLN A 11 8.31 -6.73 9.86
N ASN A 12 7.23 -7.47 10.12
CA ASN A 12 6.42 -8.12 9.08
C ASN A 12 5.04 -7.47 9.00
N ARG A 13 4.92 -6.53 8.08
CA ARG A 13 3.72 -5.69 7.93
C ARG A 13 2.76 -6.21 6.85
N GLN A 14 2.58 -7.52 6.69
CA GLN A 14 1.66 -8.03 5.65
C GLN A 14 0.21 -7.55 5.83
N CYS A 15 -0.23 -7.32 7.08
CA CYS A 15 -1.53 -6.75 7.35
C CYS A 15 -1.71 -5.33 6.77
N TYR A 16 -0.62 -4.60 6.55
CA TYR A 16 -0.68 -3.26 5.93
C TYR A 16 -1.09 -3.27 4.46
N ARG A 17 -1.09 -4.43 3.79
CA ARG A 17 -1.68 -4.58 2.46
C ARG A 17 -3.20 -4.42 2.45
N PHE A 18 -3.81 -4.43 3.62
CA PHE A 18 -5.24 -4.16 3.83
C PHE A 18 -5.53 -2.68 4.12
N MET A 19 -4.51 -1.83 4.22
CA MET A 19 -4.68 -0.39 4.37
C MET A 19 -4.44 0.32 3.04
N ASN A 20 -5.31 1.26 2.70
CA ASN A 20 -5.11 2.13 1.57
C ASN A 20 -4.22 3.31 2.00
N PHE A 21 -2.95 3.28 1.61
CA PHE A 21 -2.04 4.41 1.79
C PHE A 21 -2.13 5.40 0.63
N HIS A 22 -2.40 4.87 -0.57
CA HIS A 22 -2.53 5.66 -1.79
C HIS A 22 -3.53 4.96 -2.69
N ASP A 23 -4.37 5.69 -3.39
CA ASP A 23 -5.40 5.17 -4.32
C ASP A 23 -4.88 4.17 -5.37
N ARG A 24 -3.57 4.00 -5.46
CA ARG A 24 -2.88 3.15 -6.44
C ARG A 24 -2.40 1.82 -5.89
N ASP A 25 -2.27 1.67 -4.58
CA ASP A 25 -1.80 0.44 -3.94
C ASP A 25 -2.94 -0.58 -3.90
N GLN A 26 -3.05 -1.39 -4.95
CA GLN A 26 -4.03 -2.46 -5.03
C GLN A 26 -3.36 -3.82 -4.84
N TYR A 27 -4.02 -4.68 -4.07
CA TYR A 27 -3.57 -6.04 -3.80
C TYR A 27 -4.66 -7.06 -4.12
N TRP A 28 -4.23 -8.27 -4.43
CA TRP A 28 -5.09 -9.42 -4.70
C TRP A 28 -4.59 -10.65 -3.97
N PHE A 29 -5.49 -11.49 -3.53
CA PHE A 29 -5.15 -12.84 -3.15
C PHE A 29 -5.10 -13.71 -4.41
N CYS A 30 -3.97 -14.39 -4.63
CA CYS A 30 -3.77 -15.31 -5.75
C CYS A 30 -3.89 -16.76 -5.26
N PRO A 31 -4.98 -17.48 -5.57
CA PRO A 31 -5.17 -18.87 -5.12
C PRO A 31 -4.08 -19.83 -5.62
N ALA A 32 -3.58 -19.62 -6.84
CA ALA A 32 -2.55 -20.47 -7.44
C ALA A 32 -1.20 -20.41 -6.69
N ARG A 33 -0.94 -19.30 -5.97
CA ARG A 33 0.29 -19.11 -5.18
C ARG A 33 0.04 -19.09 -3.68
N TYR A 34 -1.21 -19.01 -3.29
CA TYR A 34 -1.69 -18.84 -1.92
C TYR A 34 -1.02 -17.65 -1.21
N GLU A 35 -0.95 -16.52 -1.87
CA GLU A 35 -0.30 -15.29 -1.37
C GLU A 35 -1.06 -14.04 -1.77
N LEU A 36 -0.81 -12.94 -1.03
CA LEU A 36 -1.24 -11.61 -1.43
C LEU A 36 -0.22 -11.05 -2.43
N ILE A 37 -0.69 -10.62 -3.58
CA ILE A 37 0.13 -10.07 -4.65
C ILE A 37 -0.23 -8.61 -4.93
N ASP A 38 0.76 -7.84 -5.34
CA ASP A 38 0.60 -6.46 -5.78
C ASP A 38 0.14 -6.36 -7.25
N LYS A 39 -0.16 -5.13 -7.68
CA LYS A 39 -0.62 -4.81 -9.05
C LYS A 39 0.36 -5.30 -10.13
N ALA A 40 1.66 -5.14 -9.92
CA ALA A 40 2.67 -5.55 -10.90
C ALA A 40 2.69 -7.08 -11.08
N THR A 41 2.66 -7.83 -9.96
CA THR A 41 2.57 -9.29 -9.99
C THR A 41 1.28 -9.76 -10.66
N TYR A 42 0.13 -9.13 -10.30
CA TYR A 42 -1.16 -9.45 -10.88
C TYR A 42 -1.17 -9.29 -12.42
N ARG A 43 -0.56 -8.22 -12.93
CA ARG A 43 -0.46 -7.98 -14.38
C ARG A 43 0.38 -9.04 -15.12
N CYS A 44 1.37 -9.63 -14.44
CA CYS A 44 2.24 -10.67 -15.01
C CYS A 44 1.62 -12.07 -15.00
N LEU A 45 0.46 -12.27 -14.34
CA LEU A 45 -0.22 -13.56 -14.33
C LEU A 45 -0.84 -13.88 -15.69
N LEU A 46 -1.01 -15.19 -15.97
CA LEU A 46 -1.82 -15.65 -17.09
C LEU A 46 -3.29 -15.20 -16.91
N PRO A 47 -4.04 -14.98 -18.01
CA PRO A 47 -5.43 -14.54 -17.91
C PRO A 47 -6.33 -15.45 -17.07
N GLU A 48 -6.12 -16.77 -17.12
CA GLU A 48 -6.84 -17.76 -16.32
C GLU A 48 -6.55 -17.58 -14.81
N ASP A 49 -5.29 -17.39 -14.42
CA ASP A 49 -4.91 -17.18 -13.02
C ASP A 49 -5.43 -15.84 -12.48
N ARG A 50 -5.40 -14.79 -13.32
CA ARG A 50 -5.98 -13.49 -12.97
C ARG A 50 -7.46 -13.55 -12.68
N ALA A 51 -8.20 -14.36 -13.45
CA ALA A 51 -9.63 -14.50 -13.28
C ALA A 51 -10.02 -15.13 -11.93
N GLU A 52 -9.11 -15.87 -11.30
CA GLU A 52 -9.31 -16.50 -9.99
C GLU A 52 -8.85 -15.62 -8.82
N CYS A 53 -8.10 -14.54 -9.09
CA CYS A 53 -7.63 -13.66 -8.04
C CYS A 53 -8.76 -12.87 -7.37
N ILE A 54 -8.69 -12.79 -6.04
CA ILE A 54 -9.68 -12.08 -5.23
C ILE A 54 -9.10 -10.71 -4.84
N PRO A 55 -9.73 -9.59 -5.22
CA PRO A 55 -9.24 -8.27 -4.85
C PRO A 55 -9.30 -8.09 -3.34
N VAL A 56 -8.22 -7.56 -2.76
CA VAL A 56 -8.17 -7.19 -1.35
C VAL A 56 -9.00 -5.94 -1.16
N LYS A 57 -9.99 -6.01 -0.26
CA LYS A 57 -10.73 -4.83 0.17
C LYS A 57 -9.86 -4.08 1.18
N GLN A 58 -9.44 -2.89 0.83
CA GLN A 58 -8.61 -2.06 1.70
C GLN A 58 -9.46 -1.12 2.55
N VAL A 59 -8.90 -0.73 3.70
CA VAL A 59 -9.52 0.22 4.63
C VAL A 59 -8.71 1.52 4.62
N GLU A 60 -9.40 2.66 4.57
CA GLU A 60 -8.79 3.97 4.63
C GLU A 60 -8.17 4.23 6.01
N ARG A 61 -7.00 4.87 6.06
CA ARG A 61 -6.31 5.19 7.31
C ARG A 61 -7.21 6.00 8.24
N LEU A 62 -7.92 6.98 7.71
CA LEU A 62 -8.87 7.78 8.50
C LEU A 62 -9.94 6.94 9.20
N THR A 63 -10.37 5.82 8.60
CA THR A 63 -11.30 4.90 9.26
C THR A 63 -10.69 4.28 10.51
N ILE A 64 -9.40 3.94 10.45
CA ILE A 64 -8.65 3.39 11.60
C ILE A 64 -8.45 4.47 12.68
N GLN A 65 -8.08 5.68 12.28
CA GLN A 65 -7.94 6.82 13.20
C GLN A 65 -9.26 7.12 13.91
N ARG A 66 -10.37 7.18 13.17
CA ARG A 66 -11.71 7.36 13.76
C ARG A 66 -12.06 6.24 14.78
N ALA A 67 -11.64 5.00 14.50
CA ALA A 67 -11.83 3.91 15.45
C ALA A 67 -10.97 4.11 16.71
N TYR A 68 -9.70 4.50 16.55
CA TYR A 68 -8.79 4.78 17.65
C TYR A 68 -9.34 5.83 18.61
N PHE A 69 -9.77 6.99 18.10
CA PHE A 69 -10.33 8.05 18.93
C PHE A 69 -11.66 7.68 19.57
N ARG A 70 -12.47 6.83 18.93
CA ARG A 70 -13.71 6.32 19.56
C ARG A 70 -13.43 5.41 20.76
N GLU A 71 -12.38 4.62 20.71
CA GLU A 71 -11.96 3.74 21.79
C GLU A 71 -11.19 4.48 22.89
N ASN A 72 -10.52 5.59 22.54
CA ASN A 72 -9.74 6.40 23.49
C ASN A 72 -10.56 7.59 24.01
N ALA A 73 -11.21 7.39 25.16
CA ALA A 73 -12.12 8.38 25.74
C ALA A 73 -11.43 9.71 26.10
N GLU A 74 -10.15 9.69 26.47
CA GLU A 74 -9.39 10.87 26.89
C GLU A 74 -9.12 11.82 25.73
N LEU A 75 -8.91 11.29 24.54
CA LEU A 75 -8.62 12.07 23.34
C LEU A 75 -9.85 12.39 22.48
N ARG A 76 -10.96 11.72 22.74
CA ARG A 76 -12.17 11.84 21.90
C ARG A 76 -12.70 13.26 21.83
N GLU A 77 -12.79 13.95 22.98
CA GLU A 77 -13.33 15.31 23.01
C GLU A 77 -12.44 16.30 22.25
N GLU A 78 -11.13 16.16 22.37
CA GLU A 78 -10.16 16.96 21.63
C GLU A 78 -10.27 16.71 20.13
N TRP A 79 -10.30 15.43 19.73
CA TRP A 79 -10.46 15.04 18.33
C TRP A 79 -11.77 15.55 17.74
N GLU A 80 -12.91 15.37 18.41
CA GLU A 80 -14.21 15.86 17.94
C GLU A 80 -14.25 17.40 17.82
N MET A 81 -13.51 18.10 18.67
CA MET A 81 -13.42 19.55 18.61
C MET A 81 -12.57 20.01 17.42
N ARG A 82 -11.38 19.43 17.22
CA ARG A 82 -10.44 19.84 16.18
C ARG A 82 -10.93 19.44 14.78
N THR A 83 -11.52 18.27 14.63
CA THR A 83 -11.98 17.77 13.33
C THR A 83 -13.34 18.32 12.90
N ARG A 84 -14.07 18.99 13.78
CA ARG A 84 -15.40 19.58 13.47
C ARG A 84 -15.39 20.58 12.32
N GLU A 85 -14.30 21.33 12.16
CA GLU A 85 -14.15 22.40 11.19
C GLU A 85 -13.35 21.97 9.94
N CYS A 86 -12.91 20.71 9.87
CA CYS A 86 -12.22 20.18 8.70
C CYS A 86 -13.11 20.22 7.48
N ALA A 87 -12.56 20.71 6.36
CA ALA A 87 -13.29 20.89 5.12
C ALA A 87 -13.51 19.55 4.38
N ASP A 88 -12.60 18.59 4.55
CA ASP A 88 -12.63 17.31 3.89
C ASP A 88 -11.94 16.21 4.74
N GLU A 89 -12.00 14.97 4.25
CA GLU A 89 -11.43 13.81 4.94
C GLU A 89 -9.90 13.85 4.99
N LYS A 90 -9.22 14.51 4.06
CA LYS A 90 -7.77 14.64 4.07
C LYS A 90 -7.31 15.59 5.17
N GLU A 91 -8.03 16.67 5.40
CA GLU A 91 -7.77 17.58 6.50
C GLU A 91 -8.06 16.91 7.86
N GLU A 92 -9.16 16.14 7.95
CA GLU A 92 -9.47 15.33 9.13
C GLU A 92 -8.38 14.28 9.42
N GLU A 93 -7.85 13.60 8.40
CA GLU A 93 -6.75 12.65 8.55
C GLU A 93 -5.49 13.33 9.09
N SER A 94 -5.14 14.52 8.56
CA SER A 94 -4.00 15.31 9.00
C SER A 94 -4.16 15.76 10.46
N GLU A 95 -5.29 16.35 10.81
CA GLU A 95 -5.59 16.78 12.18
C GLU A 95 -5.56 15.61 13.17
N SER A 96 -6.09 14.46 12.76
CA SER A 96 -6.04 13.24 13.56
C SER A 96 -4.60 12.80 13.84
N TRP A 97 -3.74 12.91 12.85
CA TRP A 97 -2.32 12.60 13.00
C TRP A 97 -1.61 13.58 13.91
N ASP A 98 -1.87 14.87 13.76
CA ASP A 98 -1.29 15.93 14.61
C ASP A 98 -1.62 15.71 16.09
N ILE A 99 -2.86 15.29 16.42
CA ILE A 99 -3.23 14.96 17.81
C ILE A 99 -2.40 13.77 18.33
N ILE A 100 -2.18 12.74 17.53
CA ILE A 100 -1.39 11.56 17.92
C ILE A 100 0.06 11.98 18.22
N GLU A 101 0.68 12.78 17.34
CA GLU A 101 2.05 13.27 17.49
C GLU A 101 2.20 14.22 18.69
N GLU A 102 1.31 15.19 18.85
CA GLU A 102 1.33 16.16 19.94
C GLU A 102 1.23 15.48 21.33
N ASN A 103 0.51 14.36 21.41
CA ASN A 103 0.36 13.58 22.63
C ASN A 103 1.43 12.48 22.78
N LEU A 104 2.42 12.39 21.87
CA LEU A 104 3.48 11.39 21.86
C LEU A 104 2.95 9.95 21.86
N LEU A 105 1.90 9.68 21.11
CA LEU A 105 1.19 8.41 21.09
C LEU A 105 1.49 7.55 19.82
N ASP A 106 2.50 7.93 19.02
CA ASP A 106 2.82 7.25 17.77
C ASP A 106 2.91 5.73 17.93
N GLY A 107 3.69 5.26 18.91
CA GLY A 107 3.85 3.83 19.16
C GLY A 107 2.57 3.14 19.63
N VAL A 108 1.75 3.83 20.42
CA VAL A 108 0.47 3.30 20.91
C VAL A 108 -0.53 3.22 19.75
N TYR A 109 -0.55 4.24 18.89
CA TYR A 109 -1.37 4.24 17.69
C TYR A 109 -0.92 3.18 16.69
N GLU A 110 0.38 3.01 16.45
CA GLU A 110 0.90 1.95 15.57
C GLU A 110 0.50 0.55 16.04
N ASP A 111 0.52 0.29 17.35
CA ASP A 111 0.06 -0.97 17.92
C ASP A 111 -1.44 -1.18 17.72
N PHE A 112 -2.24 -0.13 17.91
CA PHE A 112 -3.68 -0.16 17.64
C PHE A 112 -3.96 -0.39 16.15
N GLU A 113 -3.32 0.38 15.26
CA GLU A 113 -3.47 0.27 13.81
C GLU A 113 -3.17 -1.15 13.33
N ARG A 114 -2.06 -1.73 13.80
CA ARG A 114 -1.68 -3.11 13.47
C ARG A 114 -2.73 -4.11 13.94
N ALA A 115 -3.19 -4.00 15.19
CA ALA A 115 -4.22 -4.88 15.73
C ALA A 115 -5.56 -4.75 14.99
N TYR A 116 -5.90 -3.53 14.56
CA TYR A 116 -7.09 -3.27 13.75
C TYR A 116 -6.96 -3.95 12.39
N LEU A 117 -5.83 -3.78 11.70
CA LEU A 117 -5.59 -4.36 10.38
C LEU A 117 -5.51 -5.88 10.40
N LEU A 118 -4.95 -6.49 11.45
CA LEU A 118 -4.96 -7.94 11.63
C LEU A 118 -6.39 -8.47 11.71
N ARG A 119 -7.22 -7.90 12.57
CA ARG A 119 -8.64 -8.30 12.68
C ARG A 119 -9.39 -8.12 11.36
N TYR A 120 -9.12 -7.01 10.67
CA TYR A 120 -9.73 -6.74 9.37
C TYR A 120 -9.32 -7.76 8.31
N ALA A 121 -8.04 -8.13 8.27
CA ALA A 121 -7.50 -9.15 7.36
C ALA A 121 -8.09 -10.53 7.64
N GLU A 122 -8.24 -10.91 8.91
CA GLU A 122 -8.87 -12.16 9.32
C GLU A 122 -10.34 -12.22 8.90
N ASP A 123 -11.10 -11.15 9.15
CA ASP A 123 -12.51 -11.08 8.76
C ASP A 123 -12.65 -11.21 7.24
N TRP A 124 -11.78 -10.51 6.47
CA TRP A 124 -11.75 -10.63 5.03
C TRP A 124 -11.39 -12.05 4.56
N CYS A 125 -10.41 -12.72 5.18
CA CYS A 125 -10.06 -14.11 4.87
C CYS A 125 -11.26 -15.04 5.14
N ARG A 126 -11.93 -14.85 6.27
CA ARG A 126 -13.10 -15.64 6.66
C ARG A 126 -14.28 -15.46 5.69
N GLU A 127 -14.52 -14.22 5.26
CA GLU A 127 -15.57 -13.90 4.26
C GLU A 127 -15.29 -14.53 2.90
N ASN A 128 -14.02 -14.70 2.52
CA ASN A 128 -13.61 -15.26 1.23
C ASN A 128 -13.22 -16.75 1.30
N GLY A 129 -13.35 -17.39 2.47
CA GLY A 129 -13.03 -18.81 2.64
C GLY A 129 -11.54 -19.13 2.50
N ILE A 130 -10.67 -18.16 2.85
CA ILE A 130 -9.20 -18.28 2.77
C ILE A 130 -8.67 -18.73 4.12
N ASP A 131 -7.93 -19.82 4.14
CA ASP A 131 -7.26 -20.29 5.35
C ASP A 131 -6.10 -19.35 5.72
N TYR A 132 -6.01 -18.99 7.00
CA TYR A 132 -4.93 -18.14 7.51
C TYR A 132 -4.39 -18.65 8.85
N GLU A 133 -3.21 -18.17 9.21
CA GLU A 133 -2.56 -18.46 10.47
C GLU A 133 -1.88 -17.19 11.00
N GLU A 134 -2.07 -16.93 12.29
CA GLU A 134 -1.32 -15.88 12.99
C GLU A 134 -0.04 -16.46 13.61
N THR A 135 1.01 -15.66 13.60
CA THR A 135 2.26 -15.98 14.28
C THR A 135 2.90 -14.74 14.87
N ASP A 136 3.63 -14.91 15.97
CA ASP A 136 4.49 -13.87 16.53
C ASP A 136 5.91 -13.92 15.95
N ASP A 137 6.21 -14.96 15.16
CA ASP A 137 7.52 -15.13 14.56
C ASP A 137 7.72 -14.16 13.38
N TYR A 138 8.98 -13.78 13.18
CA TYR A 138 9.36 -13.08 11.97
C TYR A 138 9.22 -14.02 10.76
N VAL A 139 8.30 -13.70 9.88
CA VAL A 139 8.16 -14.38 8.58
C VAL A 139 8.91 -13.56 7.54
N PRO A 140 10.02 -14.08 6.99
CA PRO A 140 10.74 -13.35 5.95
C PRO A 140 9.82 -13.11 4.75
N VAL A 141 9.59 -11.86 4.40
CA VAL A 141 9.01 -11.55 3.10
C VAL A 141 10.08 -11.93 2.08
N PRO A 142 9.80 -12.82 1.12
CA PRO A 142 10.75 -13.12 0.07
C PRO A 142 11.19 -11.81 -0.58
N LYS A 143 12.50 -11.53 -0.58
CA LYS A 143 13.02 -10.42 -1.37
C LYS A 143 12.72 -10.77 -2.82
N ARG A 144 11.72 -10.14 -3.38
CA ARG A 144 11.47 -10.21 -4.79
C ARG A 144 12.58 -9.41 -5.48
N GLU A 145 13.23 -10.02 -6.45
CA GLU A 145 14.04 -9.26 -7.39
C GLU A 145 13.06 -8.38 -8.18
N GLU A 146 13.24 -7.07 -8.11
CA GLU A 146 12.44 -6.13 -8.91
C GLU A 146 12.56 -6.52 -10.37
N SER A 147 11.45 -6.86 -10.99
CA SER A 147 11.42 -7.11 -12.42
C SER A 147 11.47 -5.78 -13.19
N PHE A 148 11.83 -5.82 -14.45
CA PHE A 148 11.76 -4.65 -15.32
C PHE A 148 10.35 -4.01 -15.28
N GLY A 149 9.30 -4.83 -15.22
CA GLY A 149 7.92 -4.36 -15.10
C GLY A 149 7.65 -3.59 -13.79
N ASP A 150 8.20 -4.05 -12.65
CA ASP A 150 8.04 -3.36 -11.36
C ASP A 150 8.67 -1.96 -11.38
N ILE A 151 9.84 -1.85 -12.03
CA ILE A 151 10.54 -0.58 -12.19
C ILE A 151 9.74 0.35 -13.11
N VAL A 152 9.21 -0.16 -14.22
CA VAL A 152 8.35 0.60 -15.15
C VAL A 152 7.09 1.12 -14.45
N ASP A 153 6.40 0.27 -13.68
CA ASP A 153 5.21 0.67 -12.91
C ASP A 153 5.54 1.78 -11.91
N SER A 154 6.68 1.65 -11.19
CA SER A 154 7.15 2.68 -10.25
C SER A 154 7.42 4.02 -10.94
N VAL A 155 8.08 4.00 -12.10
CA VAL A 155 8.35 5.21 -12.89
C VAL A 155 7.05 5.81 -13.44
N ALA A 156 6.12 4.99 -13.89
CA ALA A 156 4.80 5.45 -14.34
C ALA A 156 4.05 6.20 -13.22
N ASP A 157 4.16 5.73 -11.97
CA ASP A 157 3.55 6.39 -10.83
C ASP A 157 4.17 7.78 -10.56
N TYR A 158 5.49 7.93 -10.66
CA TYR A 158 6.14 9.25 -10.58
C TYR A 158 5.67 10.20 -11.68
N LEU A 159 5.62 9.73 -12.93
CA LEU A 159 5.18 10.54 -14.07
C LEU A 159 3.70 10.93 -13.95
N ALA A 160 2.84 10.02 -13.50
CA ALA A 160 1.42 10.32 -13.24
C ALA A 160 1.24 11.28 -12.06
N GLY A 161 2.16 11.28 -11.10
CA GLY A 161 2.23 12.23 -9.98
C GLY A 161 2.67 13.66 -10.37
N GLY A 162 2.95 13.90 -11.66
CA GLY A 162 3.31 15.22 -12.20
C GLY A 162 4.79 15.44 -12.44
N TRP A 163 5.63 14.43 -12.23
CA TRP A 163 7.05 14.50 -12.60
C TRP A 163 7.19 14.43 -14.13
N THR A 164 8.11 15.22 -14.66
CA THR A 164 8.50 15.10 -16.05
C THR A 164 9.60 14.04 -16.22
N ALA A 165 9.70 13.45 -17.40
CA ALA A 165 10.77 12.52 -17.75
C ALA A 165 12.17 13.15 -17.55
N GLU A 166 12.31 14.47 -17.78
CA GLU A 166 13.57 15.19 -17.61
C GLU A 166 13.94 15.34 -16.13
N GLU A 167 12.98 15.65 -15.26
CA GLU A 167 13.20 15.72 -13.81
C GLU A 167 13.59 14.35 -13.26
N TYR A 168 12.91 13.28 -13.67
CA TYR A 168 13.26 11.93 -13.26
C TYR A 168 14.68 11.56 -13.69
N ARG A 169 15.07 11.81 -14.96
CA ARG A 169 16.43 11.59 -15.45
C ARG A 169 17.48 12.38 -14.67
N ALA A 170 17.18 13.64 -14.32
CA ALA A 170 18.10 14.49 -13.57
C ALA A 170 18.39 13.90 -12.19
N VAL A 171 17.34 13.46 -11.45
CA VAL A 171 17.49 12.83 -10.14
C VAL A 171 18.32 11.55 -10.21
N ILE A 172 18.03 10.67 -11.19
CA ILE A 172 18.80 9.42 -11.35
C ILE A 172 20.26 9.69 -11.68
N ARG A 173 20.54 10.71 -12.49
CA ARG A 173 21.91 11.12 -12.79
C ARG A 173 22.64 11.64 -11.56
N ASP A 174 21.97 12.43 -10.73
CA ASP A 174 22.54 12.96 -9.49
C ASP A 174 22.84 11.85 -8.47
N LEU A 175 21.99 10.81 -8.43
CA LEU A 175 22.21 9.65 -7.58
C LEU A 175 23.30 8.70 -8.09
N ASN A 176 23.61 8.74 -9.39
CA ASN A 176 24.58 7.88 -10.05
C ASN A 176 25.57 8.70 -10.89
N PRO A 177 26.40 9.56 -10.27
CA PRO A 177 27.26 10.51 -10.99
C PRO A 177 28.33 9.82 -11.86
N ASP A 178 28.66 8.57 -11.55
CA ASP A 178 29.67 7.78 -12.26
C ASP A 178 29.06 6.91 -13.38
N ALA A 179 27.73 6.95 -13.62
CA ALA A 179 27.10 6.18 -14.69
C ALA A 179 27.40 6.82 -16.04
N GLU A 180 28.18 6.12 -16.87
CA GLU A 180 28.52 6.56 -18.23
C GLU A 180 27.36 6.36 -19.21
N ASP A 181 26.45 5.42 -18.95
CA ASP A 181 25.32 5.06 -19.81
C ASP A 181 24.01 5.07 -19.02
N LEU A 182 23.05 5.88 -19.48
CA LEU A 182 21.71 6.01 -18.93
C LEU A 182 20.63 5.47 -19.90
N SER A 183 21.01 4.74 -20.96
CA SER A 183 20.07 4.24 -21.97
C SER A 183 19.00 3.33 -21.39
N ALA A 184 19.33 2.52 -20.37
CA ALA A 184 18.37 1.69 -19.66
C ALA A 184 17.28 2.52 -18.97
N ILE A 185 17.61 3.73 -18.51
CA ILE A 185 16.63 4.64 -17.86
C ILE A 185 15.68 5.20 -18.93
N ASP A 186 16.18 5.52 -20.10
CA ASP A 186 15.36 5.99 -21.21
C ASP A 186 14.37 4.91 -21.66
N GLU A 187 14.79 3.65 -21.75
CA GLU A 187 13.91 2.52 -22.05
C GLU A 187 12.80 2.34 -20.99
N ILE A 188 13.14 2.50 -19.72
CA ILE A 188 12.17 2.42 -18.60
C ILE A 188 11.15 3.57 -18.69
N ILE A 189 11.62 4.81 -18.92
CA ILE A 189 10.75 5.99 -19.05
C ILE A 189 9.81 5.85 -20.24
N GLU A 190 10.31 5.40 -21.40
CA GLU A 190 9.47 5.16 -22.58
C GLU A 190 8.40 4.10 -22.33
N ALA A 191 8.77 3.01 -21.65
CA ALA A 191 7.84 1.96 -21.28
C ALA A 191 6.77 2.46 -20.30
N ALA A 192 7.16 3.30 -19.31
CA ALA A 192 6.24 3.90 -18.35
C ALA A 192 5.25 4.88 -19.00
N GLN A 193 5.74 5.71 -19.93
CA GLN A 193 4.88 6.62 -20.70
C GLN A 193 3.84 5.88 -21.54
N LYS A 194 4.27 4.79 -22.20
CA LYS A 194 3.37 3.93 -22.97
C LYS A 194 2.31 3.28 -22.09
N LEU A 195 2.69 2.81 -20.90
CA LEU A 195 1.76 2.23 -19.93
C LEU A 195 0.67 3.24 -19.55
N LEU A 196 1.04 4.50 -19.27
CA LEU A 196 0.09 5.55 -18.94
C LEU A 196 -0.85 5.93 -20.11
N GLU A 197 -0.36 5.86 -21.34
CA GLU A 197 -1.19 6.07 -22.54
C GLU A 197 -2.21 4.93 -22.73
N GLU A 198 -1.80 3.68 -22.50
CA GLU A 198 -2.70 2.52 -22.54
C GLU A 198 -3.77 2.59 -21.44
N GLU A 199 -3.43 3.00 -20.23
CA GLU A 199 -4.40 3.17 -19.14
C GLU A 199 -5.44 4.26 -19.46
N ARG A 200 -5.03 5.40 -20.01
CA ARG A 200 -5.97 6.46 -20.43
C ARG A 200 -6.95 6.01 -21.50
N THR A 201 -6.49 5.17 -22.44
CA THR A 201 -7.38 4.67 -23.52
C THR A 201 -8.37 3.61 -23.05
N LEU A 202 -8.16 3.00 -21.87
CA LEU A 202 -9.08 2.04 -21.28
C LEU A 202 -10.17 2.71 -20.41
N GLU A 203 -9.95 3.95 -20.00
CA GLU A 203 -10.89 4.75 -19.19
C GLU A 203 -11.86 5.61 -20.05
N GLU A 204 -11.59 5.75 -21.37
CA GLU A 204 -12.48 6.41 -22.35
C GLU A 204 -13.47 5.41 -23.00
#